data_c568823579ba7052adc32f4b4b7d73a7
#
_entry.id   c568823579ba7052adc32f4b4b7d73a7
#
_cell.length_a   1.000
_cell.length_b   1.000
_cell.length_c   1.000
_cell.angle_alpha   90.00
_cell.angle_beta   90.00
_cell.angle_gamma   90.00
#
_symmetry.space_group_name_H-M   'P 1'
#
loop_
_entity.id
_entity.type
_entity.pdbx_description
1 polymer ?
#
loop_
_entity_poly.entity_id
_entity_poly.type
_entity_poly.pdbx_seq_one_letter_code
_entity_poly.pdbx_strand_id
1 'polypeptide(L)'
;LLLIAYLPAETEAMSRAAWQYLGCFVFMLVLIISRAIPDWAAVLCTMAVLVALKVATVAEVTSNFASSTVWLCIGVFIMSIGINNSGFMKRLALWVLTKFPGTYRGQVTAMMLAGIITTPMIPSSYAKTSIMAPLIGQVCEAVGAEPNSKAARGLWFANFMGTYILGIAFMSGSAFVALMIGFMQGLAFTWGSWLKCTIVWYLVLIVLTYLYCTIICKPKEKLAGDVTFLKEQYKALGAVSKKEKQGIIIVAIAIILWITQKLHGVDAGFVAIAADVAFFAAGLLTAPEANAKGQWTLVVFIGGILSIAKFMNTTGV
;
A
#
# COMPACT_ATOMS: atom_id res chain seq x y z
N LEU A 1 31.40 -1.17 5.55
CA LEU A 1 31.14 -0.84 6.95
C LEU A 1 32.40 -0.34 7.64
N LEU A 2 33.48 -1.14 7.79
CA LEU A 2 34.68 -0.80 8.54
C LEU A 2 35.40 0.46 8.03
N LEU A 3 35.50 0.65 6.71
CA LEU A 3 36.13 1.84 6.12
C LEU A 3 35.42 3.13 6.53
N ILE A 4 34.09 3.18 6.50
CA ILE A 4 33.32 4.38 6.87
C ILE A 4 33.26 4.54 8.39
N ALA A 5 33.15 3.45 9.14
CA ALA A 5 33.00 3.47 10.58
C ALA A 5 34.28 3.90 11.35
N TYR A 6 35.46 3.62 10.79
CA TYR A 6 36.72 3.75 11.55
C TYR A 6 37.80 4.57 10.87
N LEU A 7 37.76 4.76 9.54
CA LEU A 7 38.81 5.51 8.82
C LEU A 7 38.76 7.03 9.05
N PRO A 8 37.55 7.68 9.05
CA PRO A 8 37.47 9.10 9.26
C PRO A 8 37.85 9.49 10.69
N ALA A 9 38.53 10.62 10.84
CA ALA A 9 38.79 11.21 12.15
C ALA A 9 37.51 11.79 12.75
N GLU A 10 37.45 11.82 14.07
CA GLU A 10 36.38 12.53 14.78
C GLU A 10 36.51 14.04 14.54
N THR A 11 35.37 14.69 14.33
CA THR A 11 35.25 16.12 14.15
C THR A 11 34.20 16.67 15.13
N GLU A 12 34.21 18.00 15.35
CA GLU A 12 33.15 18.64 16.17
C GLU A 12 31.75 18.37 15.62
N ALA A 13 31.62 18.17 14.31
CA ALA A 13 30.35 17.88 13.66
C ALA A 13 29.92 16.40 13.69
N MET A 14 30.91 15.47 13.78
CA MET A 14 30.61 14.02 13.72
C MET A 14 31.44 13.22 14.73
N SER A 15 30.75 12.66 15.70
CA SER A 15 31.30 11.75 16.71
C SER A 15 31.67 10.38 16.12
N ARG A 16 32.47 9.59 16.83
CA ARG A 16 32.77 8.20 16.45
C ARG A 16 31.49 7.36 16.30
N ALA A 17 30.55 7.54 17.18
CA ALA A 17 29.25 6.85 17.11
C ALA A 17 28.47 7.22 15.83
N ALA A 18 28.52 8.48 15.41
CA ALA A 18 27.89 8.94 14.17
C ALA A 18 28.56 8.29 12.93
N TRP A 19 29.89 8.19 12.87
CA TRP A 19 30.60 7.51 11.79
C TRP A 19 30.30 6.00 11.75
N GLN A 20 30.25 5.34 12.90
CA GLN A 20 29.89 3.93 13.02
C GLN A 20 28.45 3.69 12.56
N TYR A 21 27.53 4.57 12.97
CA TYR A 21 26.14 4.52 12.53
C TYR A 21 26.04 4.68 11.01
N LEU A 22 26.68 5.71 10.45
CA LEU A 22 26.69 5.94 9.00
C LEU A 22 27.25 4.74 8.23
N GLY A 23 28.33 4.12 8.75
CA GLY A 23 28.89 2.89 8.18
C GLY A 23 27.90 1.73 8.16
N CYS A 24 27.15 1.53 9.26
CA CYS A 24 26.10 0.51 9.34
C CYS A 24 24.94 0.82 8.39
N PHE A 25 24.53 2.08 8.28
CA PHE A 25 23.47 2.51 7.39
C PHE A 25 23.83 2.28 5.91
N VAL A 26 25.04 2.71 5.51
CA VAL A 26 25.54 2.47 4.13
C VAL A 26 25.66 0.96 3.86
N PHE A 27 26.13 0.18 4.84
CA PHE A 27 26.18 -1.28 4.72
C PHE A 27 24.78 -1.88 4.48
N MET A 28 23.78 -1.43 5.22
CA MET A 28 22.39 -1.82 5.00
C MET A 28 21.92 -1.51 3.58
N LEU A 29 22.19 -0.29 3.10
CA LEU A 29 21.82 0.11 1.73
C LEU A 29 22.50 -0.77 0.67
N VAL A 30 23.77 -1.09 0.85
CA VAL A 30 24.48 -2.00 -0.06
C VAL A 30 23.84 -3.38 -0.08
N LEU A 31 23.48 -3.94 1.07
CA LEU A 31 22.79 -5.24 1.16
C LEU A 31 21.43 -5.20 0.45
N ILE A 32 20.63 -4.15 0.62
CA ILE A 32 19.33 -3.98 -0.01
C ILE A 32 19.47 -3.80 -1.53
N ILE A 33 20.35 -2.89 -1.97
CA ILE A 33 20.52 -2.58 -3.40
C ILE A 33 21.10 -3.77 -4.15
N SER A 34 22.09 -4.45 -3.57
CA SER A 34 22.69 -5.65 -4.17
C SER A 34 21.78 -6.88 -4.15
N ARG A 35 20.68 -6.83 -3.38
CA ARG A 35 19.79 -7.98 -3.14
C ARG A 35 20.52 -9.22 -2.65
N ALA A 36 21.62 -9.04 -1.93
CA ALA A 36 22.41 -10.15 -1.38
C ALA A 36 21.62 -10.97 -0.37
N ILE A 37 20.76 -10.32 0.39
CA ILE A 37 19.82 -10.92 1.33
C ILE A 37 18.47 -10.18 1.23
N PRO A 38 17.36 -10.77 1.70
CA PRO A 38 16.06 -10.09 1.75
C PRO A 38 16.12 -8.78 2.54
N ASP A 39 15.36 -7.77 2.12
CA ASP A 39 15.38 -6.43 2.71
C ASP A 39 15.16 -6.42 4.23
N TRP A 40 14.20 -7.22 4.71
CA TRP A 40 13.94 -7.35 6.15
C TRP A 40 15.11 -7.97 6.92
N ALA A 41 15.84 -8.90 6.30
CA ALA A 41 17.02 -9.51 6.92
C ALA A 41 18.21 -8.53 6.94
N ALA A 42 18.35 -7.67 5.92
CA ALA A 42 19.36 -6.61 5.90
C ALA A 42 19.15 -5.63 7.06
N VAL A 43 17.89 -5.25 7.32
CA VAL A 43 17.52 -4.38 8.44
C VAL A 43 17.84 -5.05 9.78
N LEU A 44 17.43 -6.31 9.99
CA LEU A 44 17.74 -7.04 11.23
C LEU A 44 19.25 -7.22 11.44
N CYS A 45 20.01 -7.52 10.37
CA CYS A 45 21.46 -7.61 10.42
C CYS A 45 22.05 -6.28 10.89
N THR A 46 21.59 -5.16 10.33
CA THR A 46 22.06 -3.82 10.71
C THR A 46 21.75 -3.49 12.17
N MET A 47 20.53 -3.80 12.64
CA MET A 47 20.16 -3.64 14.04
C MET A 47 21.10 -4.45 14.96
N ALA A 48 21.38 -5.71 14.61
CA ALA A 48 22.28 -6.56 15.37
C ALA A 48 23.73 -5.99 15.39
N VAL A 49 24.21 -5.49 14.27
CA VAL A 49 25.55 -4.89 14.19
C VAL A 49 25.63 -3.60 15.01
N LEU A 50 24.62 -2.72 14.97
CA LEU A 50 24.57 -1.50 15.81
C LEU A 50 24.63 -1.82 17.30
N VAL A 51 23.93 -2.85 17.74
CA VAL A 51 23.95 -3.31 19.14
C VAL A 51 25.31 -3.93 19.49
N ALA A 52 25.85 -4.79 18.63
CA ALA A 52 27.17 -5.43 18.84
C ALA A 52 28.32 -4.42 18.93
N LEU A 53 28.27 -3.36 18.12
CA LEU A 53 29.22 -2.25 18.17
C LEU A 53 28.98 -1.28 19.35
N LYS A 54 27.95 -1.51 20.16
CA LYS A 54 27.51 -0.63 21.27
C LYS A 54 27.20 0.81 20.83
N VAL A 55 26.85 0.99 19.57
CA VAL A 55 26.41 2.28 19.00
C VAL A 55 24.98 2.59 19.43
N ALA A 56 24.14 1.55 19.52
CA ALA A 56 22.76 1.65 19.97
C ALA A 56 22.40 0.52 20.93
N THR A 57 21.43 0.76 21.79
CA THR A 57 20.83 -0.27 22.67
C THR A 57 19.75 -1.06 21.94
N VAL A 58 19.39 -2.24 22.44
CA VAL A 58 18.26 -3.03 21.91
C VAL A 58 16.96 -2.21 21.95
N ALA A 59 16.72 -1.45 23.01
CA ALA A 59 15.54 -0.61 23.13
C ALA A 59 15.46 0.48 22.06
N GLU A 60 16.57 1.07 21.68
CA GLU A 60 16.63 2.09 20.63
C GLU A 60 16.37 1.50 19.24
N VAL A 61 17.05 0.41 18.88
CA VAL A 61 16.86 -0.21 17.55
C VAL A 61 15.50 -0.89 17.37
N THR A 62 14.76 -1.13 18.46
CA THR A 62 13.40 -1.70 18.40
C THR A 62 12.30 -0.69 18.72
N SER A 63 12.64 0.57 19.00
CA SER A 63 11.71 1.58 19.55
C SER A 63 10.47 1.82 18.68
N ASN A 64 10.57 1.73 17.36
CA ASN A 64 9.45 1.98 16.46
C ASN A 64 8.52 0.76 16.27
N PHE A 65 8.88 -0.44 16.76
CA PHE A 65 7.94 -1.56 16.74
C PHE A 65 6.70 -1.31 17.63
N ALA A 66 6.82 -0.44 18.64
CA ALA A 66 5.70 0.02 19.45
C ALA A 66 4.94 1.22 18.85
N SER A 67 5.34 1.72 17.68
CA SER A 67 4.71 2.90 17.07
C SER A 67 3.34 2.59 16.48
N SER A 68 2.43 3.56 16.54
CA SER A 68 1.12 3.54 15.87
C SER A 68 1.23 3.18 14.38
N THR A 69 2.29 3.65 13.70
CA THR A 69 2.55 3.38 12.29
C THR A 69 2.73 1.89 12.00
N VAL A 70 3.51 1.18 12.81
CA VAL A 70 3.74 -0.27 12.64
C VAL A 70 2.46 -1.05 12.94
N TRP A 71 1.72 -0.66 13.98
CA TRP A 71 0.43 -1.28 14.31
C TRP A 71 -0.64 -1.03 13.25
N LEU A 72 -0.64 0.15 12.63
CA LEU A 72 -1.48 0.42 11.45
C LEU A 72 -1.14 -0.53 10.30
N CYS A 73 0.16 -0.73 10.01
CA CYS A 73 0.59 -1.67 8.96
C CYS A 73 0.10 -3.09 9.24
N ILE A 74 0.28 -3.58 10.47
CA ILE A 74 -0.19 -4.91 10.87
C ILE A 74 -1.69 -5.04 10.61
N GLY A 75 -2.48 -4.13 11.16
CA GLY A 75 -3.93 -4.17 11.04
C GLY A 75 -4.38 -4.11 9.58
N VAL A 76 -3.91 -3.14 8.79
CA VAL A 76 -4.37 -3.01 7.40
C VAL A 76 -3.93 -4.18 6.51
N PHE A 77 -2.76 -4.83 6.77
CA PHE A 77 -2.37 -6.02 6.02
C PHE A 77 -3.27 -7.21 6.32
N ILE A 78 -3.58 -7.45 7.58
CA ILE A 78 -4.48 -8.53 8.00
C ILE A 78 -5.90 -8.24 7.51
N MET A 79 -6.40 -7.00 7.66
CA MET A 79 -7.69 -6.55 7.16
C MET A 79 -7.85 -6.82 5.66
N SER A 80 -6.79 -6.62 4.87
CA SER A 80 -6.82 -6.87 3.42
C SER A 80 -7.13 -8.33 3.07
N ILE A 81 -6.72 -9.28 3.90
CA ILE A 81 -7.02 -10.72 3.71
C ILE A 81 -8.51 -10.96 3.95
N GLY A 82 -9.07 -10.42 5.03
CA GLY A 82 -10.50 -10.53 5.34
C GLY A 82 -11.39 -9.92 4.25
N ILE A 83 -10.99 -8.76 3.72
CA ILE A 83 -11.68 -8.11 2.60
C ILE A 83 -11.66 -9.01 1.35
N ASN A 84 -10.50 -9.58 1.00
CA ASN A 84 -10.37 -10.47 -0.16
C ASN A 84 -11.24 -11.73 0.01
N ASN A 85 -11.22 -12.35 1.19
CA ASN A 85 -11.99 -13.55 1.48
C ASN A 85 -13.49 -13.30 1.48
N SER A 86 -13.94 -12.07 1.72
CA SER A 86 -15.35 -11.69 1.63
C SER A 86 -15.92 -11.79 0.20
N GLY A 87 -15.06 -11.68 -0.83
CA GLY A 87 -15.46 -11.63 -2.24
C GLY A 87 -15.97 -10.26 -2.71
N PHE A 88 -16.16 -9.32 -1.80
CA PHE A 88 -16.70 -7.98 -2.07
C PHE A 88 -15.89 -7.21 -3.11
N MET A 89 -14.57 -7.32 -3.11
CA MET A 89 -13.71 -6.57 -4.03
C MET A 89 -13.92 -6.94 -5.49
N LYS A 90 -14.06 -8.23 -5.79
CA LYS A 90 -14.38 -8.70 -7.15
C LYS A 90 -15.73 -8.15 -7.62
N ARG A 91 -16.73 -8.18 -6.76
CA ARG A 91 -18.05 -7.61 -7.06
C ARG A 91 -17.97 -6.11 -7.32
N LEU A 92 -17.26 -5.35 -6.48
CA LEU A 92 -17.09 -3.91 -6.61
C LEU A 92 -16.39 -3.55 -7.93
N ALA A 93 -15.29 -4.24 -8.25
CA ALA A 93 -14.56 -4.04 -9.50
C ALA A 93 -15.45 -4.29 -10.72
N LEU A 94 -16.12 -5.44 -10.78
CA LEU A 94 -17.06 -5.78 -11.86
C LEU A 94 -18.20 -4.77 -11.94
N TRP A 95 -18.79 -4.37 -10.81
CA TRP A 95 -19.86 -3.38 -10.78
C TRP A 95 -19.42 -2.06 -11.42
N VAL A 96 -18.23 -1.54 -11.07
CA VAL A 96 -17.71 -0.31 -11.67
C VAL A 96 -17.52 -0.50 -13.17
N LEU A 97 -16.86 -1.59 -13.60
CA LEU A 97 -16.59 -1.86 -15.02
C LEU A 97 -17.88 -1.96 -15.86
N THR A 98 -18.96 -2.50 -15.29
CA THR A 98 -20.25 -2.62 -15.99
C THR A 98 -21.01 -1.30 -16.13
N LYS A 99 -20.66 -0.25 -15.38
CA LYS A 99 -21.31 1.06 -15.45
C LYS A 99 -20.82 1.94 -16.58
N PHE A 100 -19.72 1.58 -17.21
CA PHE A 100 -19.13 2.35 -18.30
C PHE A 100 -19.27 1.63 -19.64
N PRO A 101 -19.37 2.39 -20.75
CA PRO A 101 -19.51 1.81 -22.09
C PRO A 101 -18.27 0.99 -22.46
N GLY A 102 -18.42 0.02 -23.37
CA GLY A 102 -17.35 -0.80 -23.93
C GLY A 102 -16.40 -0.07 -24.87
N THR A 103 -16.35 1.25 -24.80
CA THR A 103 -15.38 2.07 -25.55
C THR A 103 -14.07 2.14 -24.80
N TYR A 104 -12.96 2.34 -25.51
CA TYR A 104 -11.65 2.50 -24.91
C TYR A 104 -11.64 3.55 -23.78
N ARG A 105 -12.18 4.76 -24.02
CA ARG A 105 -12.24 5.82 -23.00
C ARG A 105 -13.12 5.44 -21.81
N GLY A 106 -14.25 4.78 -22.08
CA GLY A 106 -15.13 4.30 -21.03
C GLY A 106 -14.43 3.32 -20.11
N GLN A 107 -13.72 2.35 -20.66
CA GLN A 107 -13.02 1.34 -19.87
C GLN A 107 -11.76 1.89 -19.18
N VAL A 108 -11.03 2.87 -19.77
CA VAL A 108 -9.97 3.62 -19.06
C VAL A 108 -10.53 4.28 -17.79
N THR A 109 -11.67 4.99 -17.92
CA THR A 109 -12.32 5.63 -16.76
C THR A 109 -12.76 4.60 -15.73
N ALA A 110 -13.36 3.50 -16.18
CA ALA A 110 -13.82 2.43 -15.30
C ALA A 110 -12.68 1.79 -14.50
N MET A 111 -11.53 1.50 -15.15
CA MET A 111 -10.34 0.94 -14.52
C MET A 111 -9.75 1.89 -13.48
N MET A 112 -9.63 3.18 -13.81
CA MET A 112 -9.16 4.19 -12.85
C MET A 112 -10.08 4.29 -11.64
N LEU A 113 -11.40 4.40 -11.86
CA LEU A 113 -12.37 4.53 -10.79
C LEU A 113 -12.45 3.28 -9.92
N ALA A 114 -12.39 2.08 -10.50
CA ALA A 114 -12.31 0.84 -9.74
C ALA A 114 -11.10 0.84 -8.80
N GLY A 115 -9.93 1.26 -9.30
CA GLY A 115 -8.72 1.43 -8.49
C GLY A 115 -8.90 2.47 -7.38
N ILE A 116 -9.41 3.66 -7.69
CA ILE A 116 -9.64 4.76 -6.75
C ILE A 116 -10.58 4.34 -5.60
N ILE A 117 -11.70 3.69 -5.93
CA ILE A 117 -12.68 3.28 -4.92
C ILE A 117 -12.15 2.17 -4.02
N THR A 118 -11.36 1.24 -4.58
CA THR A 118 -10.79 0.13 -3.80
C THR A 118 -9.60 0.53 -2.93
N THR A 119 -8.96 1.64 -3.27
CA THR A 119 -7.71 2.11 -2.65
C THR A 119 -7.79 2.36 -1.15
N PRO A 120 -8.77 3.09 -0.59
CA PRO A 120 -8.83 3.31 0.86
C PRO A 120 -9.12 2.03 1.65
N MET A 121 -9.60 0.99 0.98
CA MET A 121 -10.04 -0.27 1.61
C MET A 121 -8.91 -1.30 1.70
N ILE A 122 -7.99 -1.30 0.73
CA ILE A 122 -6.92 -2.29 0.64
C ILE A 122 -5.55 -1.60 0.57
N PRO A 123 -4.72 -1.71 1.61
CA PRO A 123 -3.39 -1.11 1.63
C PRO A 123 -2.39 -1.85 0.74
N SER A 124 -2.65 -3.10 0.42
CA SER A 124 -1.80 -3.90 -0.45
C SER A 124 -2.09 -3.60 -1.91
N SER A 125 -1.22 -2.81 -2.53
CA SER A 125 -1.28 -2.55 -3.97
C SER A 125 -1.14 -3.83 -4.80
N TYR A 126 -0.36 -4.81 -4.30
CA TYR A 126 -0.25 -6.14 -4.89
C TYR A 126 -1.61 -6.86 -4.91
N ALA A 127 -2.33 -6.89 -3.78
CA ALA A 127 -3.63 -7.55 -3.70
C ALA A 127 -4.66 -6.89 -4.65
N LYS A 128 -4.70 -5.55 -4.70
CA LYS A 128 -5.57 -4.81 -5.64
C LYS A 128 -5.27 -5.18 -7.10
N THR A 129 -3.99 -5.14 -7.47
CA THR A 129 -3.55 -5.44 -8.83
C THR A 129 -3.84 -6.89 -9.21
N SER A 130 -3.65 -7.84 -8.30
CA SER A 130 -3.93 -9.27 -8.55
C SER A 130 -5.41 -9.54 -8.85
N ILE A 131 -6.32 -8.79 -8.22
CA ILE A 131 -7.77 -8.88 -8.50
C ILE A 131 -8.10 -8.27 -9.86
N MET A 132 -7.47 -7.13 -10.18
CA MET A 132 -7.78 -6.37 -11.38
C MET A 132 -7.11 -6.92 -12.65
N ALA A 133 -5.91 -7.51 -12.54
CA ALA A 133 -5.13 -7.96 -13.70
C ALA A 133 -5.89 -8.91 -14.64
N PRO A 134 -6.58 -9.95 -14.15
CA PRO A 134 -7.38 -10.81 -15.04
C PRO A 134 -8.51 -10.05 -15.75
N LEU A 135 -9.14 -9.09 -15.06
CA LEU A 135 -10.22 -8.28 -15.61
C LEU A 135 -9.71 -7.36 -16.72
N ILE A 136 -8.49 -6.82 -16.59
CA ILE A 136 -7.89 -5.97 -17.63
C ILE A 136 -7.67 -6.76 -18.91
N GLY A 137 -7.12 -7.99 -18.81
CA GLY A 137 -6.93 -8.87 -19.96
C GLY A 137 -8.24 -9.07 -20.72
N GLN A 138 -9.31 -9.44 -20.00
CA GLN A 138 -10.65 -9.63 -20.56
C GLN A 138 -11.22 -8.34 -21.17
N VAL A 139 -10.99 -7.18 -20.54
CA VAL A 139 -11.43 -5.89 -21.10
C VAL A 139 -10.64 -5.56 -22.37
N CYS A 140 -9.33 -5.81 -22.43
CA CYS A 140 -8.53 -5.62 -23.62
C CYS A 140 -9.08 -6.45 -24.79
N GLU A 141 -9.36 -7.72 -24.56
CA GLU A 141 -9.97 -8.60 -25.57
C GLU A 141 -11.33 -8.09 -26.03
N ALA A 142 -12.21 -7.73 -25.08
CA ALA A 142 -13.55 -7.28 -25.38
C ALA A 142 -13.61 -5.98 -26.18
N VAL A 143 -12.73 -5.02 -25.91
CA VAL A 143 -12.68 -3.76 -26.68
C VAL A 143 -11.86 -3.87 -27.97
N GLY A 144 -11.27 -5.04 -28.26
CA GLY A 144 -10.44 -5.27 -29.44
C GLY A 144 -9.04 -4.64 -29.34
N ALA A 145 -8.53 -4.48 -28.12
CA ALA A 145 -7.18 -3.96 -27.92
C ALA A 145 -6.15 -5.09 -28.04
N GLU A 146 -5.43 -5.11 -29.14
CA GLU A 146 -4.37 -6.09 -29.39
C GLU A 146 -3.29 -6.08 -28.28
N PRO A 147 -2.68 -7.23 -27.99
CA PRO A 147 -1.56 -7.32 -27.06
C PRO A 147 -0.43 -6.35 -27.47
N ASN A 148 0.18 -5.68 -26.48
CA ASN A 148 1.25 -4.69 -26.67
C ASN A 148 0.85 -3.44 -27.48
N SER A 149 -0.42 -3.28 -27.85
CA SER A 149 -0.91 -2.05 -28.51
C SER A 149 -0.88 -0.85 -27.54
N LYS A 150 -0.99 0.36 -28.12
CA LYS A 150 -1.15 1.58 -27.30
C LYS A 150 -2.38 1.51 -26.40
N ALA A 151 -3.48 0.94 -26.88
CA ALA A 151 -4.71 0.80 -26.13
C ALA A 151 -4.55 -0.16 -24.93
N ALA A 152 -3.96 -1.33 -25.14
CA ALA A 152 -3.69 -2.28 -24.06
C ALA A 152 -2.80 -1.65 -23.00
N ARG A 153 -1.71 -0.97 -23.41
CA ARG A 153 -0.83 -0.24 -22.47
C ARG A 153 -1.58 0.84 -21.69
N GLY A 154 -2.48 1.58 -22.35
CA GLY A 154 -3.28 2.62 -21.69
C GLY A 154 -4.25 2.04 -20.66
N LEU A 155 -4.92 0.92 -20.93
CA LEU A 155 -5.79 0.23 -19.97
C LEU A 155 -5.01 -0.31 -18.77
N TRP A 156 -3.86 -0.95 -19.02
CA TRP A 156 -2.98 -1.41 -17.95
C TRP A 156 -2.44 -0.26 -17.11
N PHE A 157 -2.02 0.84 -17.73
CA PHE A 157 -1.52 2.02 -17.04
C PHE A 157 -2.62 2.70 -16.21
N ALA A 158 -3.84 2.81 -16.73
CA ALA A 158 -4.98 3.34 -16.00
C ALA A 158 -5.26 2.54 -14.72
N ASN A 159 -5.24 1.21 -14.82
CA ASN A 159 -5.38 0.34 -13.66
C ASN A 159 -4.20 0.48 -12.69
N PHE A 160 -2.96 0.45 -13.19
CA PHE A 160 -1.76 0.59 -12.35
C PHE A 160 -1.77 1.90 -11.58
N MET A 161 -2.07 3.02 -12.23
CA MET A 161 -2.20 4.30 -11.56
C MET A 161 -3.31 4.27 -10.51
N GLY A 162 -4.50 3.76 -10.86
CA GLY A 162 -5.65 3.68 -9.95
C GLY A 162 -5.39 2.81 -8.72
N THR A 163 -4.77 1.65 -8.89
CA THR A 163 -4.57 0.68 -7.80
C THR A 163 -3.30 0.89 -7.00
N TYR A 164 -2.26 1.46 -7.60
CA TYR A 164 -0.93 1.59 -6.98
C TYR A 164 -0.61 3.02 -6.59
N ILE A 165 -0.38 3.90 -7.57
CA ILE A 165 0.13 5.25 -7.33
C ILE A 165 -0.89 6.13 -6.59
N LEU A 166 -2.14 6.13 -7.06
CA LEU A 166 -3.22 6.89 -6.42
C LEU A 166 -3.55 6.37 -5.01
N GLY A 167 -3.05 5.18 -4.65
CA GLY A 167 -3.13 4.61 -3.31
C GLY A 167 -2.45 5.44 -2.23
N ILE A 168 -1.42 6.17 -2.59
CA ILE A 168 -0.64 7.01 -1.66
C ILE A 168 -1.47 8.18 -1.09
N ALA A 169 -2.55 8.58 -1.73
CA ALA A 169 -3.43 9.62 -1.23
C ALA A 169 -4.15 9.27 0.08
N PHE A 170 -4.31 7.99 0.37
CA PHE A 170 -5.01 7.52 1.57
C PHE A 170 -4.02 6.89 2.54
N MET A 171 -4.12 7.25 3.83
CA MET A 171 -3.23 6.73 4.87
C MET A 171 -3.29 5.19 4.97
N SER A 172 -4.45 4.61 4.71
CA SER A 172 -4.69 3.16 4.66
C SER A 172 -4.46 2.54 3.27
N GLY A 173 -4.10 3.33 2.25
CA GLY A 173 -4.09 2.87 0.86
C GLY A 173 -2.78 2.24 0.39
N SER A 174 -1.68 2.39 1.14
CA SER A 174 -0.37 1.83 0.80
C SER A 174 0.54 1.73 2.01
N ALA A 175 1.32 0.65 2.09
CA ALA A 175 2.37 0.49 3.09
C ALA A 175 3.46 1.59 3.02
N PHE A 176 3.69 2.14 1.82
CA PHE A 176 4.63 3.25 1.65
C PHE A 176 4.18 4.52 2.37
N VAL A 177 2.87 4.76 2.51
CA VAL A 177 2.35 5.90 3.28
C VAL A 177 2.73 5.77 4.75
N ALA A 178 2.64 4.59 5.30
CA ALA A 178 3.06 4.34 6.68
C ALA A 178 4.56 4.62 6.87
N LEU A 179 5.42 4.19 5.93
CA LEU A 179 6.83 4.54 5.94
C LEU A 179 7.05 6.05 5.86
N MET A 180 6.40 6.74 4.92
CA MET A 180 6.52 8.20 4.78
C MET A 180 6.14 8.93 6.07
N ILE A 181 5.03 8.56 6.70
CA ILE A 181 4.58 9.15 7.96
C ILE A 181 5.56 8.84 9.08
N GLY A 182 6.07 7.61 9.13
CA GLY A 182 7.06 7.20 10.13
C GLY A 182 8.38 7.97 10.05
N PHE A 183 8.81 8.37 8.84
CA PHE A 183 9.99 9.24 8.66
C PHE A 183 9.72 10.71 8.98
N MET A 184 8.47 11.17 8.91
CA MET A 184 8.06 12.55 9.26
C MET A 184 7.93 12.71 10.77
N GLN A 185 9.02 12.49 11.51
CA GLN A 185 9.04 12.57 12.96
C GLN A 185 8.64 13.98 13.44
N GLY A 186 7.84 14.02 14.51
CA GLY A 186 7.32 15.29 15.07
C GLY A 186 6.03 15.79 14.40
N LEU A 187 5.58 15.19 13.30
CA LEU A 187 4.29 15.49 12.67
C LEU A 187 3.28 14.39 12.95
N ALA A 188 2.19 14.74 13.62
CA ALA A 188 1.09 13.80 13.87
C ALA A 188 0.04 13.91 12.75
N PHE A 189 -0.09 12.89 11.95
CA PHE A 189 -1.11 12.80 10.92
C PHE A 189 -2.30 11.96 11.40
N THR A 190 -3.50 12.49 11.18
CA THR A 190 -4.73 11.70 11.18
C THR A 190 -5.06 11.28 9.74
N TRP A 191 -5.89 10.27 9.56
CA TRP A 191 -6.32 9.82 8.23
C TRP A 191 -6.90 10.98 7.39
N GLY A 192 -7.73 11.84 8.00
CA GLY A 192 -8.30 13.01 7.33
C GLY A 192 -7.29 14.13 7.07
N SER A 193 -6.29 14.38 7.96
CA SER A 193 -5.26 15.39 7.70
C SER A 193 -4.30 14.96 6.60
N TRP A 194 -3.95 13.68 6.52
CA TRP A 194 -3.17 13.13 5.42
C TRP A 194 -3.87 13.35 4.08
N LEU A 195 -5.16 13.00 3.99
CA LEU A 195 -5.94 13.22 2.77
C LEU A 195 -5.98 14.69 2.36
N LYS A 196 -6.13 15.62 3.32
CA LYS A 196 -6.09 17.07 3.02
C LYS A 196 -4.75 17.51 2.43
N CYS A 197 -3.64 17.00 2.92
CA CYS A 197 -2.32 17.31 2.38
C CYS A 197 -2.11 16.74 0.98
N THR A 198 -2.74 15.62 0.67
CA THR A 198 -2.51 14.88 -0.59
C THR A 198 -3.54 15.16 -1.67
N ILE A 199 -4.70 15.72 -1.34
CA ILE A 199 -5.84 15.83 -2.25
C ILE A 199 -5.54 16.61 -3.54
N VAL A 200 -4.72 17.66 -3.47
CA VAL A 200 -4.42 18.50 -4.63
C VAL A 200 -3.62 17.72 -5.67
N TRP A 201 -2.50 17.12 -5.28
CA TRP A 201 -1.69 16.33 -6.20
C TRP A 201 -2.44 15.08 -6.68
N TYR A 202 -3.29 14.51 -5.83
CA TYR A 202 -4.14 13.37 -6.16
C TYR A 202 -5.08 13.68 -7.33
N LEU A 203 -5.79 14.81 -7.24
CA LEU A 203 -6.68 15.26 -8.32
C LEU A 203 -5.90 15.57 -9.60
N VAL A 204 -4.74 16.23 -9.48
CA VAL A 204 -3.86 16.50 -10.62
C VAL A 204 -3.42 15.20 -11.29
N LEU A 205 -2.98 14.20 -10.51
CA LEU A 205 -2.56 12.91 -11.05
C LEU A 205 -3.71 12.13 -11.71
N ILE A 206 -4.93 12.20 -11.18
CA ILE A 206 -6.11 11.61 -11.84
C ILE A 206 -6.29 12.21 -13.23
N VAL A 207 -6.27 13.54 -13.33
CA VAL A 207 -6.42 14.25 -14.62
C VAL A 207 -5.29 13.90 -15.56
N LEU A 208 -4.03 13.98 -15.11
CA LEU A 208 -2.86 13.66 -15.95
C LEU A 208 -2.88 12.21 -16.42
N THR A 209 -3.25 11.27 -15.56
CA THR A 209 -3.38 9.85 -15.92
C THR A 209 -4.46 9.66 -17.00
N TYR A 210 -5.61 10.28 -16.82
CA TYR A 210 -6.69 10.21 -17.78
C TYR A 210 -6.28 10.82 -19.14
N LEU A 211 -5.64 11.99 -19.13
CA LEU A 211 -5.13 12.63 -20.34
C LEU A 211 -4.05 11.78 -21.02
N TYR A 212 -3.10 11.23 -20.26
CA TYR A 212 -2.09 10.33 -20.80
C TYR A 212 -2.72 9.12 -21.50
N CYS A 213 -3.65 8.44 -20.83
CA CYS A 213 -4.32 7.28 -21.42
C CYS A 213 -5.14 7.65 -22.66
N THR A 214 -5.87 8.77 -22.64
CA THR A 214 -6.81 9.13 -23.70
C THR A 214 -6.21 9.93 -24.84
N ILE A 215 -5.01 10.52 -24.67
CA ILE A 215 -4.30 11.28 -25.71
C ILE A 215 -3.10 10.49 -26.23
N ILE A 216 -2.18 10.10 -25.34
CA ILE A 216 -0.91 9.45 -25.74
C ILE A 216 -1.13 7.98 -26.08
N CYS A 217 -1.90 7.26 -25.26
CA CYS A 217 -2.24 5.86 -25.49
C CYS A 217 -3.49 5.67 -26.36
N LYS A 218 -4.00 6.75 -26.97
CA LYS A 218 -5.18 6.68 -27.83
C LYS A 218 -4.95 5.69 -28.97
N PRO A 219 -5.87 4.72 -29.18
CA PRO A 219 -5.82 3.84 -30.34
C PRO A 219 -6.04 4.63 -31.64
N LYS A 220 -5.43 4.16 -32.73
CA LYS A 220 -5.63 4.76 -34.06
C LYS A 220 -7.06 4.56 -34.56
N GLU A 221 -7.64 3.39 -34.28
CA GLU A 221 -9.00 3.03 -34.63
C GLU A 221 -9.94 3.22 -33.44
N LYS A 222 -11.22 3.42 -33.70
CA LYS A 222 -12.23 3.48 -32.65
C LYS A 222 -12.45 2.07 -32.10
N LEU A 223 -11.81 1.77 -30.98
CA LEU A 223 -12.06 0.53 -30.26
C LEU A 223 -13.39 0.66 -29.49
N ALA A 224 -14.31 -0.20 -29.83
CA ALA A 224 -15.56 -0.36 -29.12
C ALA A 224 -15.96 -1.84 -29.20
N GLY A 225 -16.20 -2.44 -28.06
CA GLY A 225 -16.53 -3.84 -27.96
C GLY A 225 -17.72 -4.09 -27.06
N ASP A 226 -18.17 -5.31 -27.04
CA ASP A 226 -19.24 -5.76 -26.18
C ASP A 226 -18.69 -6.16 -24.81
N VAL A 227 -19.07 -5.40 -23.79
CA VAL A 227 -18.75 -5.69 -22.38
C VAL A 227 -19.85 -6.50 -21.71
N THR A 228 -20.73 -7.16 -22.48
CA THR A 228 -21.81 -8.00 -21.95
C THR A 228 -21.27 -9.13 -21.07
N PHE A 229 -20.10 -9.69 -21.41
CA PHE A 229 -19.43 -10.68 -20.57
C PHE A 229 -19.13 -10.18 -19.15
N LEU A 230 -18.80 -8.89 -18.95
CA LEU A 230 -18.61 -8.30 -17.61
C LEU A 230 -19.95 -8.26 -16.85
N LYS A 231 -21.05 -7.95 -17.56
CA LYS A 231 -22.39 -7.97 -16.98
C LYS A 231 -22.82 -9.38 -16.62
N GLU A 232 -22.50 -10.36 -17.45
CA GLU A 232 -22.73 -11.78 -17.19
C GLU A 232 -21.90 -12.27 -16.00
N GLN A 233 -20.63 -11.95 -15.94
CA GLN A 233 -19.79 -12.25 -14.76
C GLN A 233 -20.34 -11.60 -13.49
N TYR A 234 -20.78 -10.35 -13.57
CA TYR A 234 -21.41 -9.67 -12.43
C TYR A 234 -22.72 -10.35 -12.02
N LYS A 235 -23.56 -10.73 -12.98
CA LYS A 235 -24.80 -11.48 -12.73
C LYS A 235 -24.52 -12.88 -12.16
N ALA A 236 -23.48 -13.56 -12.64
CA ALA A 236 -23.07 -14.87 -12.14
C ALA A 236 -22.64 -14.86 -10.67
N LEU A 237 -22.25 -13.70 -10.12
CA LEU A 237 -22.02 -13.56 -8.68
C LEU A 237 -23.31 -13.70 -7.84
N GLY A 238 -24.48 -13.62 -8.48
CA GLY A 238 -25.77 -13.71 -7.80
C GLY A 238 -26.05 -12.57 -6.81
N ALA A 239 -26.94 -12.82 -5.85
CA ALA A 239 -27.23 -11.88 -4.78
C ALA A 239 -26.02 -11.68 -3.87
N VAL A 240 -25.95 -10.48 -3.21
CA VAL A 240 -24.89 -10.19 -2.25
C VAL A 240 -24.91 -11.20 -1.11
N SER A 241 -23.86 -11.97 -0.99
CA SER A 241 -23.73 -13.03 0.01
C SER A 241 -23.63 -12.48 1.44
N LYS A 242 -23.88 -13.33 2.44
CA LYS A 242 -23.68 -12.96 3.87
C LYS A 242 -22.24 -12.50 4.13
N LYS A 243 -21.27 -13.19 3.55
CA LYS A 243 -19.84 -12.85 3.68
C LYS A 243 -19.52 -11.48 3.09
N GLU A 244 -20.03 -11.18 1.89
CA GLU A 244 -19.86 -9.87 1.27
C GLU A 244 -20.49 -8.75 2.12
N LYS A 245 -21.72 -8.94 2.62
CA LYS A 245 -22.39 -7.96 3.50
C LYS A 245 -21.58 -7.68 4.76
N GLN A 246 -21.08 -8.72 5.42
CA GLN A 246 -20.24 -8.59 6.61
C GLN A 246 -18.94 -7.82 6.28
N GLY A 247 -18.26 -8.18 5.20
CA GLY A 247 -17.05 -7.48 4.76
C GLY A 247 -17.30 -6.00 4.47
N ILE A 248 -18.40 -5.67 3.77
CA ILE A 248 -18.81 -4.28 3.48
C ILE A 248 -19.04 -3.51 4.78
N ILE A 249 -19.78 -4.07 5.72
CA ILE A 249 -20.12 -3.42 6.99
C ILE A 249 -18.86 -3.14 7.80
N ILE A 250 -17.96 -4.13 7.96
CA ILE A 250 -16.71 -3.97 8.72
C ILE A 250 -15.86 -2.87 8.10
N VAL A 251 -15.67 -2.89 6.77
CA VAL A 251 -14.87 -1.88 6.06
C VAL A 251 -15.50 -0.50 6.16
N ALA A 252 -16.83 -0.39 6.00
CA ALA A 252 -17.53 0.88 6.12
C ALA A 252 -17.37 1.49 7.52
N ILE A 253 -17.50 0.68 8.57
CA ILE A 253 -17.28 1.13 9.95
C ILE A 253 -15.83 1.59 10.14
N ALA A 254 -14.83 0.84 9.65
CA ALA A 254 -13.43 1.24 9.76
C ALA A 254 -13.16 2.58 9.06
N ILE A 255 -13.68 2.78 7.85
CA ILE A 255 -13.54 4.05 7.11
C ILE A 255 -14.21 5.21 7.86
N ILE A 256 -15.42 5.00 8.38
CA ILE A 256 -16.12 6.02 9.18
C ILE A 256 -15.29 6.40 10.40
N LEU A 257 -14.78 5.42 11.14
CA LEU A 257 -13.92 5.67 12.29
C LEU A 257 -12.62 6.40 11.92
N TRP A 258 -11.98 6.07 10.81
CA TRP A 258 -10.81 6.81 10.33
C TRP A 258 -11.13 8.27 9.98
N ILE A 259 -12.25 8.53 9.30
CA ILE A 259 -12.68 9.90 8.94
C ILE A 259 -13.00 10.70 10.21
N THR A 260 -13.64 10.06 11.18
CA THR A 260 -14.09 10.68 12.44
C THR A 260 -13.04 10.60 13.56
N GLN A 261 -11.82 10.20 13.28
CA GLN A 261 -10.74 10.02 14.26
C GLN A 261 -10.58 11.22 15.22
N LYS A 262 -10.74 12.43 14.70
CA LYS A 262 -10.65 13.65 15.53
C LYS A 262 -11.75 13.77 16.59
N LEU A 263 -12.89 13.10 16.42
CA LEU A 263 -14.02 13.16 17.36
C LEU A 263 -13.84 12.20 18.53
N HIS A 264 -13.29 11.01 18.27
CA HIS A 264 -13.18 9.95 19.29
C HIS A 264 -11.73 9.70 19.78
N GLY A 265 -10.73 10.27 19.10
CA GLY A 265 -9.32 10.15 19.48
C GLY A 265 -8.67 8.77 19.35
N VAL A 266 -9.40 7.75 18.86
CA VAL A 266 -8.85 6.39 18.70
C VAL A 266 -7.86 6.39 17.55
N ASP A 267 -6.69 5.82 17.78
CA ASP A 267 -5.63 5.72 16.79
C ASP A 267 -6.04 4.86 15.58
N ALA A 268 -5.59 5.25 14.37
CA ALA A 268 -5.95 4.58 13.14
C ALA A 268 -5.49 3.10 13.10
N GLY A 269 -4.36 2.78 13.72
CA GLY A 269 -3.87 1.41 13.82
C GLY A 269 -4.80 0.53 14.64
N PHE A 270 -5.30 1.05 15.77
CA PHE A 270 -6.23 0.30 16.61
C PHE A 270 -7.60 0.12 15.97
N VAL A 271 -8.06 1.07 15.16
CA VAL A 271 -9.26 0.90 14.32
C VAL A 271 -9.07 -0.28 13.35
N ALA A 272 -7.90 -0.37 12.70
CA ALA A 272 -7.59 -1.48 11.80
C ALA A 272 -7.59 -2.82 12.54
N ILE A 273 -6.95 -2.90 13.72
CA ILE A 273 -6.93 -4.11 14.56
C ILE A 273 -8.34 -4.50 15.02
N ALA A 274 -9.18 -3.54 15.38
CA ALA A 274 -10.59 -3.82 15.71
C ALA A 274 -11.35 -4.40 14.52
N ALA A 275 -11.09 -3.92 13.32
CA ALA A 275 -11.64 -4.49 12.08
C ALA A 275 -11.13 -5.93 11.86
N ASP A 276 -9.86 -6.24 12.15
CA ASP A 276 -9.33 -7.60 12.06
C ASP A 276 -10.06 -8.54 13.00
N VAL A 277 -10.27 -8.14 14.26
CA VAL A 277 -11.04 -8.92 15.24
C VAL A 277 -12.46 -9.17 14.72
N ALA A 278 -13.09 -8.15 14.11
CA ALA A 278 -14.41 -8.30 13.51
C ALA A 278 -14.40 -9.28 12.31
N PHE A 279 -13.35 -9.29 11.48
CA PHE A 279 -13.17 -10.25 10.40
C PHE A 279 -12.98 -11.68 10.91
N PHE A 280 -12.23 -11.87 12.00
CA PHE A 280 -12.11 -13.17 12.68
C PHE A 280 -13.47 -13.63 13.22
N ALA A 281 -14.17 -12.77 13.95
CA ALA A 281 -15.49 -13.09 14.53
C ALA A 281 -16.55 -13.41 13.45
N ALA A 282 -16.46 -12.76 12.29
CA ALA A 282 -17.32 -13.03 11.14
C ALA A 282 -16.95 -14.32 10.37
N GLY A 283 -15.85 -14.99 10.71
CA GLY A 283 -15.35 -16.16 9.97
C GLY A 283 -14.85 -15.84 8.56
N LEU A 284 -14.48 -14.59 8.29
CA LEU A 284 -13.93 -14.12 7.03
C LEU A 284 -12.39 -14.18 7.02
N LEU A 285 -11.79 -14.39 8.17
CA LEU A 285 -10.36 -14.48 8.38
C LEU A 285 -10.07 -15.62 9.35
N THR A 286 -9.02 -16.40 9.07
CA THR A 286 -8.54 -17.47 9.94
C THR A 286 -7.09 -17.23 10.35
N ALA A 287 -6.67 -17.78 11.50
CA ALA A 287 -5.30 -17.64 11.99
C ALA A 287 -4.25 -18.20 11.00
N PRO A 288 -4.44 -19.36 10.34
CA PRO A 288 -3.52 -19.84 9.31
C PRO A 288 -3.38 -18.87 8.13
N GLU A 289 -4.46 -18.24 7.70
CA GLU A 289 -4.42 -17.26 6.62
C GLU A 289 -3.69 -15.98 7.03
N ALA A 290 -3.94 -15.46 8.23
CA ALA A 290 -3.23 -14.32 8.77
C ALA A 290 -1.72 -14.60 8.86
N ASN A 291 -1.34 -15.79 9.33
CA ASN A 291 0.06 -16.19 9.41
C ASN A 291 0.72 -16.33 8.03
N ALA A 292 0.04 -16.93 7.06
CA ALA A 292 0.60 -17.18 5.74
C ALA A 292 0.65 -15.93 4.85
N LYS A 293 -0.32 -14.99 4.98
CA LYS A 293 -0.50 -13.85 4.07
C LYS A 293 -0.28 -12.49 4.73
N GLY A 294 0.01 -12.42 6.03
CA GLY A 294 0.07 -11.20 6.85
C GLY A 294 1.23 -10.26 6.55
N GLN A 295 2.05 -10.53 5.54
CA GLN A 295 3.22 -9.72 5.14
C GLN A 295 4.15 -9.36 6.31
N TRP A 296 4.37 -10.30 7.22
CA TRP A 296 5.18 -10.11 8.44
C TRP A 296 6.60 -9.62 8.17
N THR A 297 7.21 -10.06 7.06
CA THR A 297 8.55 -9.61 6.64
C THR A 297 8.58 -8.12 6.34
N LEU A 298 7.49 -7.57 5.76
CA LEU A 298 7.37 -6.14 5.51
C LEU A 298 7.13 -5.36 6.80
N VAL A 299 6.40 -5.92 7.77
CA VAL A 299 6.24 -5.32 9.11
C VAL A 299 7.60 -5.21 9.82
N VAL A 300 8.40 -6.28 9.79
CA VAL A 300 9.75 -6.29 10.36
C VAL A 300 10.64 -5.25 9.66
N PHE A 301 10.59 -5.17 8.34
CA PHE A 301 11.31 -4.16 7.56
C PHE A 301 10.92 -2.73 7.98
N ILE A 302 9.62 -2.44 8.04
CA ILE A 302 9.10 -1.11 8.39
C ILE A 302 9.51 -0.73 9.83
N GLY A 303 9.27 -1.61 10.79
CA GLY A 303 9.61 -1.36 12.20
C GLY A 303 11.09 -1.12 12.41
N GLY A 304 11.93 -1.91 11.78
CA GLY A 304 13.38 -1.81 11.90
C GLY A 304 13.95 -0.58 11.21
N ILE A 305 13.56 -0.30 9.95
CA ILE A 305 14.08 0.87 9.22
C ILE A 305 13.66 2.20 9.87
N LEU A 306 12.44 2.27 10.42
CA LEU A 306 11.98 3.44 11.15
C LEU A 306 12.73 3.62 12.49
N SER A 307 13.06 2.52 13.17
CA SER A 307 13.89 2.57 14.39
C SER A 307 15.30 3.06 14.09
N ILE A 308 15.93 2.55 13.03
CA ILE A 308 17.24 3.00 12.55
C ILE A 308 17.17 4.49 12.18
N ALA A 309 16.19 4.93 11.40
CA ALA A 309 16.03 6.32 11.00
C ALA A 309 15.81 7.28 12.20
N LYS A 310 15.06 6.84 13.21
CA LYS A 310 14.89 7.63 14.44
C LYS A 310 16.20 7.82 15.19
N PHE A 311 17.00 6.78 15.27
CA PHE A 311 18.30 6.84 15.93
C PHE A 311 19.26 7.76 15.19
N MET A 312 19.19 7.88 13.87
CA MET A 312 19.96 8.83 13.06
C MET A 312 19.79 10.27 13.56
N ASN A 313 18.57 10.68 13.84
CA ASN A 313 18.30 12.03 14.35
C ASN A 313 18.93 12.29 15.74
N THR A 314 19.13 11.25 16.56
CA THR A 314 19.73 11.39 17.89
C THR A 314 21.25 11.40 17.86
N THR A 315 21.86 10.86 16.80
CA THR A 315 23.32 10.82 16.62
C THR A 315 23.89 12.01 15.84
N GLY A 316 23.02 12.87 15.30
CA GLY A 316 23.42 14.05 14.55
C GLY A 316 24.01 13.77 13.16
N VAL A 317 23.65 12.63 12.54
CA VAL A 317 24.05 12.24 11.18
C VAL A 317 23.11 12.81 10.15
#